data_411e9c88e4c981be1797e2a5667af46e
#
_entry.id   411e9c88e4c981be1797e2a5667af46e
#
_cell.length_a   1.000
_cell.length_b   1.000
_cell.length_c   1.000
_cell.angle_alpha   90.00
_cell.angle_beta   90.00
_cell.angle_gamma   90.00
#
_symmetry.space_group_name_H-M   'P 1'
#
loop_
_entity.id
_entity.type
_entity.pdbx_description
1 polymer ?
#
loop_
_entity_poly.entity_id
_entity_poly.type
_entity_poly.pdbx_seq_one_letter_code
_entity_poly.pdbx_strand_id
1 'polypeptide(L)'
;LQVGEKETPEAGPGEVLVRMATSGINPSDVKKRAGAFPNLLDLGYVIPNSDGGGVIEAVGAGVDENRVGDRVWVYQAQYGRRFGTAAEYVAIEARRAPRLPDSASFEVGACMGIPAMTAHRCVFADGDVAGQTILVTGGAGRVGHYAIQWASQAGATVIASASNDEDKAACVEAGAAHVVNHRNEDFADQVLAATGGSLVDRIVDVEFGANLATSMVVLRIGGTIATYSSTQVADPKLPFLQMMYKDITLRFVIVYARPEDAKEHAVADINAALSANTLQHRIAHSVPLVEIAIGNVIIEQGTIRGAVVLTIDAQ
;
A
#
# COMPACT_ATOMS: atom_id res chain seq x y z
N LEU A 1 8.66 -9.55 -19.16
CA LEU A 1 8.41 -10.64 -18.21
C LEU A 1 8.41 -11.97 -18.95
N GLN A 2 8.98 -12.99 -18.29
CA GLN A 2 9.05 -14.36 -18.81
C GLN A 2 8.79 -15.30 -17.66
N VAL A 3 7.95 -16.31 -17.86
CA VAL A 3 7.78 -17.42 -16.92
C VAL A 3 8.86 -18.47 -17.21
N GLY A 4 9.44 -19.03 -16.18
CA GLY A 4 10.51 -20.02 -16.30
C GLY A 4 10.66 -20.81 -15.00
N GLU A 5 11.51 -21.82 -15.03
CA GLU A 5 11.80 -22.70 -13.89
C GLU A 5 13.08 -22.23 -13.17
N LYS A 6 13.10 -22.49 -11.86
CA LYS A 6 14.23 -22.24 -10.98
C LYS A 6 14.21 -23.27 -9.85
N GLU A 7 15.38 -23.66 -9.36
CA GLU A 7 15.48 -24.47 -8.15
C GLU A 7 14.73 -23.82 -6.99
N THR A 8 13.98 -24.64 -6.25
CA THR A 8 13.31 -24.19 -5.02
C THR A 8 14.37 -23.69 -4.04
N PRO A 9 14.21 -22.46 -3.49
CA PRO A 9 15.17 -21.96 -2.53
C PRO A 9 15.06 -22.70 -1.20
N GLU A 10 16.15 -22.69 -0.42
CA GLU A 10 16.15 -23.15 0.96
C GLU A 10 16.06 -21.96 1.92
N ALA A 11 15.44 -22.17 3.08
CA ALA A 11 15.40 -21.17 4.14
C ALA A 11 16.78 -21.06 4.81
N GLY A 12 17.42 -19.91 4.71
CA GLY A 12 18.66 -19.60 5.43
C GLY A 12 18.41 -19.33 6.92
N PRO A 13 19.48 -19.12 7.71
CA PRO A 13 19.34 -18.77 9.12
C PRO A 13 18.45 -17.53 9.33
N GLY A 14 17.44 -17.62 10.20
CA GLY A 14 16.46 -16.55 10.46
C GLY A 14 15.40 -16.39 9.37
N GLU A 15 15.40 -17.23 8.33
CA GLU A 15 14.41 -17.20 7.24
C GLU A 15 13.36 -18.31 7.39
N VAL A 16 12.25 -18.11 6.68
CA VAL A 16 11.24 -19.13 6.41
C VAL A 16 11.13 -19.36 4.91
N LEU A 17 10.84 -20.57 4.49
CA LEU A 17 10.43 -20.92 3.14
C LEU A 17 8.91 -20.87 3.09
N VAL A 18 8.37 -19.96 2.30
CA VAL A 18 6.93 -19.85 2.09
C VAL A 18 6.55 -20.43 0.74
N ARG A 19 5.66 -21.40 0.74
CA ARG A 19 4.95 -21.83 -0.47
C ARG A 19 3.84 -20.82 -0.74
N MET A 20 3.98 -20.10 -1.83
CA MET A 20 3.10 -18.98 -2.18
C MET A 20 1.79 -19.51 -2.76
N ALA A 21 0.68 -18.94 -2.33
CA ALA A 21 -0.64 -19.13 -2.92
C ALA A 21 -1.03 -17.92 -3.78
N THR A 22 -0.54 -16.74 -3.41
CA THR A 22 -0.87 -15.49 -4.10
C THR A 22 0.31 -14.51 -4.07
N SER A 23 0.36 -13.61 -5.08
CA SER A 23 1.34 -12.52 -5.13
C SER A 23 0.68 -11.23 -5.64
N GLY A 24 0.87 -10.12 -4.93
CA GLY A 24 0.29 -8.82 -5.27
C GLY A 24 1.14 -8.06 -6.29
N ILE A 25 0.52 -7.52 -7.34
CA ILE A 25 1.19 -6.63 -8.29
C ILE A 25 0.90 -5.17 -7.90
N ASN A 26 1.96 -4.44 -7.59
CA ASN A 26 1.87 -3.02 -7.21
C ASN A 26 2.43 -2.10 -8.31
N PRO A 27 2.03 -0.81 -8.35
CA PRO A 27 2.62 0.16 -9.28
C PRO A 27 4.15 0.26 -9.16
N SER A 28 4.71 0.04 -7.97
CA SER A 28 6.16 0.00 -7.76
C SER A 28 6.85 -1.14 -8.50
N ASP A 29 6.18 -2.30 -8.63
CA ASP A 29 6.76 -3.46 -9.34
C ASP A 29 6.82 -3.19 -10.84
N VAL A 30 5.80 -2.55 -11.38
CA VAL A 30 5.77 -2.10 -12.78
C VAL A 30 6.82 -1.02 -13.03
N LYS A 31 6.98 -0.05 -12.13
CA LYS A 31 8.02 0.98 -12.20
C LYS A 31 9.43 0.37 -12.13
N LYS A 32 9.66 -0.64 -11.27
CA LYS A 32 10.92 -1.40 -11.21
C LYS A 32 11.22 -2.07 -12.54
N ARG A 33 10.24 -2.73 -13.14
CA ARG A 33 10.36 -3.36 -14.45
C ARG A 33 10.69 -2.33 -15.55
N ALA A 34 10.12 -1.13 -15.45
CA ALA A 34 10.39 -0.01 -16.38
C ALA A 34 11.75 0.69 -16.13
N GLY A 35 12.57 0.22 -15.18
CA GLY A 35 13.90 0.75 -14.93
C GLY A 35 13.99 1.86 -13.88
N ALA A 36 12.94 2.10 -13.08
CA ALA A 36 12.99 3.11 -12.02
C ALA A 36 14.01 2.80 -10.91
N PHE A 37 14.49 1.57 -10.83
CA PHE A 37 15.54 1.15 -9.92
C PHE A 37 16.76 0.71 -10.75
N PRO A 38 17.77 1.57 -10.92
CA PRO A 38 18.98 1.22 -11.64
C PRO A 38 19.67 0.05 -10.93
N ASN A 39 20.41 -0.74 -11.68
CA ASN A 39 21.19 -1.89 -11.22
C ASN A 39 20.39 -3.09 -10.72
N LEU A 40 19.04 -3.08 -10.83
CA LEU A 40 18.21 -4.20 -10.39
C LEU A 40 18.56 -5.51 -11.13
N LEU A 41 18.97 -5.42 -12.39
CA LEU A 41 19.33 -6.55 -13.27
C LEU A 41 20.83 -6.83 -13.37
N ASP A 42 21.69 -6.11 -12.66
CA ASP A 42 23.16 -6.29 -12.76
C ASP A 42 23.61 -7.71 -12.36
N LEU A 43 22.83 -8.37 -11.48
CA LEU A 43 23.08 -9.77 -11.10
C LEU A 43 22.28 -10.78 -11.94
N GLY A 44 21.73 -10.35 -13.07
CA GLY A 44 20.90 -11.17 -13.96
C GLY A 44 19.41 -10.96 -13.73
N TYR A 45 18.58 -12.00 -13.93
CA TYR A 45 17.14 -11.89 -13.78
C TYR A 45 16.71 -11.71 -12.32
N VAL A 46 15.52 -11.15 -12.13
CA VAL A 46 14.83 -11.02 -10.84
C VAL A 46 13.46 -11.66 -10.90
N ILE A 47 12.96 -12.13 -9.75
CA ILE A 47 11.56 -12.49 -9.58
C ILE A 47 10.86 -11.28 -8.98
N PRO A 48 9.83 -10.72 -9.63
CA PRO A 48 9.19 -9.51 -9.18
C PRO A 48 8.25 -9.73 -7.99
N ASN A 49 7.62 -8.64 -7.58
CA ASN A 49 6.62 -8.47 -6.56
C ASN A 49 7.17 -8.59 -5.11
N SER A 50 6.59 -7.79 -4.26
CA SER A 50 7.02 -7.67 -2.85
C SER A 50 6.02 -8.27 -1.86
N ASP A 51 4.76 -8.39 -2.26
CA ASP A 51 3.65 -8.77 -1.40
C ASP A 51 3.08 -10.11 -1.84
N GLY A 52 2.58 -10.90 -0.89
CA GLY A 52 1.95 -12.18 -1.20
C GLY A 52 1.30 -12.82 0.02
N GLY A 53 0.69 -13.97 -0.21
CA GLY A 53 0.14 -14.84 0.82
C GLY A 53 0.48 -16.29 0.55
N GLY A 54 0.69 -17.09 1.60
CA GLY A 54 1.06 -18.49 1.46
C GLY A 54 1.18 -19.21 2.79
N VAL A 55 1.83 -20.37 2.75
CA VAL A 55 2.03 -21.24 3.93
C VAL A 55 3.52 -21.50 4.13
N ILE A 56 3.99 -21.40 5.36
CA ILE A 56 5.38 -21.75 5.70
C ILE A 56 5.56 -23.25 5.53
N GLU A 57 6.49 -23.67 4.68
CA GLU A 57 6.79 -25.06 4.41
C GLU A 57 8.05 -25.53 5.14
N ALA A 58 9.00 -24.64 5.35
CA ALA A 58 10.22 -24.92 6.11
C ALA A 58 10.71 -23.68 6.84
N VAL A 59 11.52 -23.89 7.85
CA VAL A 59 12.17 -22.82 8.64
C VAL A 59 13.68 -23.03 8.69
N GLY A 60 14.42 -21.94 8.64
CA GLY A 60 15.87 -21.93 8.80
C GLY A 60 16.30 -21.91 10.26
N ALA A 61 17.59 -22.10 10.50
CA ALA A 61 18.15 -22.09 11.83
C ALA A 61 17.80 -20.80 12.60
N GLY A 62 17.37 -20.93 13.85
CA GLY A 62 16.98 -19.83 14.72
C GLY A 62 15.53 -19.36 14.59
N VAL A 63 14.73 -20.00 13.74
CA VAL A 63 13.28 -19.78 13.66
C VAL A 63 12.57 -20.96 14.35
N ASP A 64 11.48 -20.65 15.06
CA ASP A 64 10.64 -21.66 15.74
C ASP A 64 10.05 -22.63 14.72
N GLU A 65 10.33 -23.93 14.91
CA GLU A 65 9.86 -25.04 14.05
C GLU A 65 8.32 -25.15 14.03
N ASN A 66 7.64 -24.70 15.10
CA ASN A 66 6.18 -24.68 15.15
C ASN A 66 5.55 -23.72 14.13
N ARG A 67 6.33 -22.91 13.47
CA ARG A 67 5.84 -22.05 12.38
C ARG A 67 5.57 -22.78 11.07
N VAL A 68 6.06 -24.01 10.90
CA VAL A 68 5.73 -24.82 9.73
C VAL A 68 4.21 -25.08 9.72
N GLY A 69 3.59 -24.80 8.58
CA GLY A 69 2.13 -24.83 8.43
C GLY A 69 1.41 -23.53 8.73
N ASP A 70 2.09 -22.50 9.27
CA ASP A 70 1.49 -21.18 9.46
C ASP A 70 1.03 -20.60 8.14
N ARG A 71 -0.20 -20.13 8.08
CA ARG A 71 -0.68 -19.22 7.04
C ARG A 71 -0.05 -17.85 7.28
N VAL A 72 0.53 -17.25 6.25
CA VAL A 72 1.26 -15.98 6.36
C VAL A 72 0.92 -15.03 5.21
N TRP A 73 1.05 -13.74 5.47
CA TRP A 73 1.22 -12.76 4.43
C TRP A 73 2.66 -12.27 4.40
N VAL A 74 3.17 -11.96 3.22
CA VAL A 74 4.57 -11.61 2.97
C VAL A 74 4.66 -10.17 2.52
N TYR A 75 5.66 -9.45 3.02
CA TYR A 75 5.92 -8.08 2.62
C TYR A 75 7.42 -7.82 2.39
N GLN A 76 7.70 -6.89 1.48
CA GLN A 76 9.07 -6.48 1.12
C GLN A 76 9.95 -7.61 0.55
N ALA A 77 9.37 -8.65 -0.04
CA ALA A 77 10.15 -9.79 -0.54
C ALA A 77 11.20 -9.38 -1.58
N GLN A 78 10.93 -8.35 -2.39
CA GLN A 78 11.84 -7.87 -3.42
C GLN A 78 12.46 -6.49 -3.09
N TYR A 79 12.76 -6.20 -1.82
CA TYR A 79 13.49 -5.00 -1.42
C TYR A 79 14.92 -5.35 -1.02
N GLY A 80 15.91 -4.83 -1.78
CA GLY A 80 17.31 -5.19 -1.61
C GLY A 80 17.62 -6.66 -1.95
N ARG A 81 16.70 -7.35 -2.62
CA ARG A 81 16.76 -8.77 -2.93
C ARG A 81 16.32 -9.01 -4.39
N ARG A 82 16.86 -10.09 -4.99
CA ARG A 82 16.53 -10.46 -6.37
C ARG A 82 15.20 -11.17 -6.52
N PHE A 83 14.75 -11.90 -5.50
CA PHE A 83 13.67 -12.87 -5.60
C PHE A 83 12.49 -12.44 -4.72
N GLY A 84 11.39 -12.08 -5.40
CA GLY A 84 10.13 -11.67 -4.82
C GLY A 84 9.10 -12.79 -4.80
N THR A 85 7.84 -12.41 -4.66
CA THR A 85 6.71 -13.31 -4.41
C THR A 85 6.04 -13.86 -5.67
N ALA A 86 6.43 -13.43 -6.88
CA ALA A 86 5.87 -13.96 -8.12
C ALA A 86 6.54 -15.30 -8.52
N ALA A 87 6.49 -16.27 -7.62
CA ALA A 87 7.02 -17.61 -7.77
C ALA A 87 6.27 -18.56 -6.82
N GLU A 88 6.39 -19.86 -7.04
CA GLU A 88 5.77 -20.87 -6.15
C GLU A 88 6.37 -20.84 -4.73
N TYR A 89 7.64 -20.44 -4.61
CA TYR A 89 8.34 -20.40 -3.32
C TYR A 89 9.15 -19.11 -3.15
N VAL A 90 9.20 -18.62 -1.92
CA VAL A 90 10.09 -17.53 -1.51
C VAL A 90 10.73 -17.86 -0.16
N ALA A 91 12.07 -17.79 -0.07
CA ALA A 91 12.77 -17.80 1.20
C ALA A 91 12.92 -16.34 1.68
N ILE A 92 12.51 -16.02 2.91
CA ILE A 92 12.45 -14.65 3.41
C ILE A 92 12.66 -14.60 4.93
N GLU A 93 13.20 -13.50 5.45
CA GLU A 93 13.30 -13.26 6.89
C GLU A 93 11.95 -13.53 7.59
N ALA A 94 11.97 -14.31 8.66
CA ALA A 94 10.76 -14.78 9.36
C ALA A 94 9.82 -13.62 9.80
N ARG A 95 10.41 -12.44 10.13
CA ARG A 95 9.63 -11.24 10.49
C ARG A 95 8.87 -10.62 9.31
N ARG A 96 9.24 -10.94 8.06
CA ARG A 96 8.58 -10.47 6.84
C ARG A 96 7.44 -11.38 6.40
N ALA A 97 7.19 -12.44 7.15
CA ALA A 97 6.10 -13.40 6.95
C ALA A 97 5.23 -13.51 8.22
N PRO A 98 4.55 -12.42 8.65
CA PRO A 98 3.64 -12.49 9.79
C PRO A 98 2.46 -13.41 9.52
N ARG A 99 1.84 -13.94 10.58
CA ARG A 99 0.66 -14.79 10.49
C ARG A 99 -0.49 -14.08 9.77
N LEU A 100 -1.13 -14.79 8.86
CA LEU A 100 -2.39 -14.41 8.24
C LEU A 100 -3.53 -15.10 9.02
N PRO A 101 -4.45 -14.35 9.64
CA PRO A 101 -5.59 -14.94 10.34
C PRO A 101 -6.42 -15.84 9.41
N ASP A 102 -7.04 -16.88 9.97
CA ASP A 102 -7.86 -17.84 9.21
C ASP A 102 -9.08 -17.19 8.54
N SER A 103 -9.55 -16.07 9.08
CA SER A 103 -10.63 -15.26 8.53
C SER A 103 -10.26 -14.57 7.22
N ALA A 104 -8.97 -14.39 6.92
CA ALA A 104 -8.50 -13.70 5.73
C ALA A 104 -8.03 -14.68 4.65
N SER A 105 -8.35 -14.40 3.37
CA SER A 105 -7.85 -15.17 2.24
C SER A 105 -6.40 -14.83 1.90
N PHE A 106 -5.72 -15.66 1.11
CA PHE A 106 -4.36 -15.36 0.67
C PHE A 106 -4.32 -14.16 -0.28
N GLU A 107 -5.37 -13.90 -1.06
CA GLU A 107 -5.49 -12.71 -1.90
C GLU A 107 -5.51 -11.44 -1.04
N VAL A 108 -6.19 -11.47 0.11
CA VAL A 108 -6.15 -10.39 1.10
C VAL A 108 -4.73 -10.23 1.63
N GLY A 109 -4.06 -11.34 1.97
CA GLY A 109 -2.64 -11.33 2.38
C GLY A 109 -1.74 -10.59 1.38
N ALA A 110 -1.96 -10.80 0.08
CA ALA A 110 -1.21 -10.13 -0.99
C ALA A 110 -1.48 -8.61 -1.10
N CYS A 111 -2.43 -8.06 -0.35
CA CYS A 111 -2.74 -6.63 -0.29
C CYS A 111 -2.21 -5.94 0.97
N MET A 112 -1.66 -6.69 1.94
CA MET A 112 -1.28 -6.13 3.25
C MET A 112 0.07 -5.43 3.25
N GLY A 113 0.99 -5.83 2.39
CA GLY A 113 2.34 -5.28 2.33
C GLY A 113 2.37 -3.81 1.88
N ILE A 114 2.51 -3.56 0.59
CA ILE A 114 2.65 -2.19 0.09
C ILE A 114 1.40 -1.35 0.33
N PRO A 115 0.17 -1.77 -0.04
CA PRO A 115 -0.99 -0.90 0.09
C PRO A 115 -1.37 -0.58 1.54
N ALA A 116 -1.65 -1.60 2.36
CA ALA A 116 -2.16 -1.40 3.72
C ALA A 116 -1.11 -0.76 4.64
N MET A 117 0.15 -1.22 4.57
CA MET A 117 1.23 -0.66 5.37
C MET A 117 1.60 0.78 4.94
N THR A 118 1.48 1.16 3.67
CA THR A 118 1.68 2.55 3.22
C THR A 118 0.59 3.45 3.77
N ALA A 119 -0.67 3.01 3.66
CA ALA A 119 -1.82 3.73 4.21
C ALA A 119 -1.67 3.95 5.72
N HIS A 120 -1.34 2.89 6.46
CA HIS A 120 -1.08 2.96 7.90
C HIS A 120 -0.02 4.02 8.23
N ARG A 121 1.10 4.02 7.52
CA ARG A 121 2.17 5.02 7.75
C ARG A 121 1.72 6.44 7.43
N CYS A 122 0.94 6.65 6.36
CA CYS A 122 0.43 7.97 6.01
C CYS A 122 -0.52 8.52 7.08
N VAL A 123 -1.27 7.64 7.74
CA VAL A 123 -2.22 8.06 8.79
C VAL A 123 -1.52 8.26 10.12
N PHE A 124 -0.72 7.31 10.59
CA PHE A 124 -0.27 7.23 11.99
C PHE A 124 1.18 7.66 12.26
N ALA A 125 1.95 8.05 11.23
CA ALA A 125 3.37 8.35 11.42
C ALA A 125 3.68 9.49 12.40
N ASP A 126 2.73 10.40 12.60
CA ASP A 126 2.88 11.63 13.38
C ASP A 126 2.00 11.63 14.63
N GLY A 127 1.51 10.47 15.05
CA GLY A 127 0.68 10.29 16.25
C GLY A 127 -0.78 9.97 15.97
N ASP A 128 -1.60 10.12 17.01
CA ASP A 128 -3.04 9.87 16.96
C ASP A 128 -3.77 10.87 16.06
N VAL A 129 -4.83 10.39 15.42
CA VAL A 129 -5.64 11.18 14.50
C VAL A 129 -7.09 11.34 14.95
N ALA A 130 -7.43 10.87 16.15
CA ALA A 130 -8.78 11.00 16.69
C ALA A 130 -9.21 12.48 16.72
N GLY A 131 -10.41 12.76 16.20
CA GLY A 131 -10.98 14.09 16.10
C GLY A 131 -10.37 14.98 15.00
N GLN A 132 -9.38 14.51 14.25
CA GLN A 132 -8.83 15.24 13.10
C GLN A 132 -9.77 15.16 11.88
N THR A 133 -9.65 16.14 11.00
CA THR A 133 -10.24 16.10 9.65
C THR A 133 -9.14 15.75 8.64
N ILE A 134 -9.30 14.65 7.91
CA ILE A 134 -8.28 14.12 7.00
C ILE A 134 -8.82 14.08 5.58
N LEU A 135 -8.08 14.69 4.64
CA LEU A 135 -8.33 14.54 3.21
C LEU A 135 -7.51 13.35 2.68
N VAL A 136 -8.18 12.40 2.02
CA VAL A 136 -7.54 11.26 1.33
C VAL A 136 -7.75 11.41 -0.17
N THR A 137 -6.71 11.77 -0.91
CA THR A 137 -6.79 11.86 -2.38
C THR A 137 -6.71 10.47 -3.01
N GLY A 138 -7.49 10.25 -4.08
CA GLY A 138 -7.59 8.94 -4.72
C GLY A 138 -8.14 7.85 -3.80
N GLY A 139 -9.21 8.18 -3.07
CA GLY A 139 -9.77 7.35 -2.00
C GLY A 139 -10.16 5.94 -2.39
N ALA A 140 -10.59 5.70 -3.63
CA ALA A 140 -10.93 4.37 -4.13
C ALA A 140 -9.71 3.55 -4.61
N GLY A 141 -8.50 4.15 -4.60
CA GLY A 141 -7.27 3.47 -4.97
C GLY A 141 -6.78 2.48 -3.90
N ARG A 142 -5.76 1.67 -4.23
CA ARG A 142 -5.23 0.60 -3.36
C ARG A 142 -4.79 1.09 -1.98
N VAL A 143 -4.09 2.22 -1.91
CA VAL A 143 -3.63 2.83 -0.65
C VAL A 143 -4.73 3.69 -0.04
N GLY A 144 -5.41 4.53 -0.85
CA GLY A 144 -6.45 5.45 -0.39
C GLY A 144 -7.59 4.75 0.34
N HIS A 145 -8.02 3.60 -0.18
CA HIS A 145 -9.09 2.81 0.43
C HIS A 145 -8.75 2.33 1.86
N TYR A 146 -7.50 1.87 2.08
CA TYR A 146 -7.04 1.54 3.43
C TYR A 146 -6.82 2.79 4.29
N ALA A 147 -6.35 3.89 3.72
CA ALA A 147 -6.15 5.13 4.48
C ALA A 147 -7.47 5.70 5.02
N ILE A 148 -8.56 5.63 4.24
CA ILE A 148 -9.91 6.00 4.71
C ILE A 148 -10.29 5.14 5.91
N GLN A 149 -10.13 3.82 5.82
CA GLN A 149 -10.51 2.89 6.88
C GLN A 149 -9.69 3.09 8.15
N TRP A 150 -8.36 3.19 8.03
CA TRP A 150 -7.49 3.47 9.18
C TRP A 150 -7.87 4.78 9.89
N ALA A 151 -8.05 5.85 9.12
CA ALA A 151 -8.39 7.16 9.68
C ALA A 151 -9.78 7.17 10.33
N SER A 152 -10.78 6.63 9.65
CA SER A 152 -12.17 6.57 10.16
C SER A 152 -12.28 5.72 11.41
N GLN A 153 -11.67 4.53 11.43
CA GLN A 153 -11.67 3.64 12.61
C GLN A 153 -10.93 4.26 13.80
N ALA A 154 -9.94 5.10 13.55
CA ALA A 154 -9.23 5.87 14.58
C ALA A 154 -9.99 7.14 15.04
N GLY A 155 -11.22 7.38 14.57
CA GLY A 155 -12.05 8.51 15.00
C GLY A 155 -11.81 9.82 14.28
N ALA A 156 -11.15 9.82 13.12
CA ALA A 156 -11.01 11.00 12.27
C ALA A 156 -12.26 11.17 11.38
N THR A 157 -12.58 12.42 11.03
CA THR A 157 -13.52 12.74 9.95
C THR A 157 -12.78 12.69 8.63
N VAL A 158 -13.19 11.79 7.72
CA VAL A 158 -12.49 11.57 6.46
C VAL A 158 -13.25 12.20 5.30
N ILE A 159 -12.56 13.03 4.53
CA ILE A 159 -12.98 13.49 3.21
C ILE A 159 -12.16 12.72 2.18
N ALA A 160 -12.81 12.02 1.27
CA ALA A 160 -12.13 11.29 0.21
C ALA A 160 -12.31 11.99 -1.14
N SER A 161 -11.39 11.78 -2.08
CA SER A 161 -11.61 12.20 -3.47
C SER A 161 -11.84 11.02 -4.40
N ALA A 162 -12.86 11.12 -5.24
CA ALA A 162 -13.18 10.16 -6.28
C ALA A 162 -13.72 10.89 -7.53
N SER A 163 -13.70 10.26 -8.71
CA SER A 163 -14.07 10.92 -9.97
C SER A 163 -15.28 10.31 -10.67
N ASN A 164 -15.88 9.28 -10.09
CA ASN A 164 -17.08 8.60 -10.60
C ASN A 164 -17.90 8.03 -9.45
N ASP A 165 -19.14 7.62 -9.72
CA ASP A 165 -20.08 7.19 -8.69
C ASP A 165 -19.70 5.84 -8.04
N GLU A 166 -19.10 4.91 -8.78
CA GLU A 166 -18.61 3.64 -8.23
C GLU A 166 -17.51 3.88 -7.21
N ASP A 167 -16.51 4.68 -7.56
CA ASP A 167 -15.40 5.04 -6.66
C ASP A 167 -15.90 5.85 -5.46
N LYS A 168 -16.91 6.71 -5.65
CA LYS A 168 -17.57 7.44 -4.57
C LYS A 168 -18.24 6.49 -3.59
N ALA A 169 -19.01 5.53 -4.08
CA ALA A 169 -19.69 4.54 -3.26
C ALA A 169 -18.65 3.73 -2.43
N ALA A 170 -17.55 3.30 -3.06
CA ALA A 170 -16.50 2.57 -2.38
C ALA A 170 -15.77 3.41 -1.29
N CYS A 171 -15.62 4.72 -1.50
CA CYS A 171 -15.07 5.61 -0.47
C CYS A 171 -16.02 5.74 0.73
N VAL A 172 -17.32 5.86 0.49
CA VAL A 172 -18.34 5.93 1.55
C VAL A 172 -18.37 4.63 2.34
N GLU A 173 -18.38 3.49 1.66
CA GLU A 173 -18.35 2.17 2.28
C GLU A 173 -17.09 1.97 3.14
N ALA A 174 -15.94 2.50 2.71
CA ALA A 174 -14.70 2.47 3.47
C ALA A 174 -14.71 3.39 4.71
N GLY A 175 -15.72 4.24 4.89
CA GLY A 175 -15.89 5.12 6.05
C GLY A 175 -15.62 6.60 5.79
N ALA A 176 -15.55 7.06 4.53
CA ALA A 176 -15.47 8.48 4.24
C ALA A 176 -16.80 9.19 4.57
N ALA A 177 -16.73 10.25 5.40
CA ALA A 177 -17.89 11.08 5.73
C ALA A 177 -18.34 11.93 4.53
N HIS A 178 -17.40 12.35 3.70
CA HIS A 178 -17.65 13.14 2.50
C HIS A 178 -16.79 12.63 1.33
N VAL A 179 -17.33 12.75 0.11
CA VAL A 179 -16.56 12.43 -1.11
C VAL A 179 -16.73 13.56 -2.10
N VAL A 180 -15.59 14.09 -2.54
CA VAL A 180 -15.48 15.23 -3.47
C VAL A 180 -14.86 14.79 -4.80
N ASN A 181 -15.13 15.52 -5.87
CA ASN A 181 -14.59 15.17 -7.19
C ASN A 181 -13.32 15.97 -7.50
N HIS A 182 -12.18 15.30 -7.50
CA HIS A 182 -10.87 15.91 -7.76
C HIS A 182 -10.64 16.35 -9.22
N ARG A 183 -11.55 16.04 -10.14
CA ARG A 183 -11.49 16.50 -11.55
C ARG A 183 -12.17 17.85 -11.77
N ASN A 184 -12.92 18.33 -10.79
CA ASN A 184 -13.59 19.60 -10.87
C ASN A 184 -12.61 20.74 -10.54
N GLU A 185 -12.74 21.87 -11.21
CA GLU A 185 -11.92 23.05 -10.98
C GLU A 185 -12.09 23.63 -9.55
N ASP A 186 -13.28 23.43 -8.96
CA ASP A 186 -13.65 23.84 -7.61
C ASP A 186 -13.27 22.81 -6.52
N PHE A 187 -12.31 21.90 -6.78
CA PHE A 187 -11.95 20.82 -5.85
C PHE A 187 -11.64 21.34 -4.42
N ALA A 188 -10.88 22.44 -4.30
CA ALA A 188 -10.58 23.04 -3.00
C ALA A 188 -11.85 23.53 -2.30
N ASP A 189 -12.75 24.19 -3.04
CA ASP A 189 -14.02 24.71 -2.50
C ASP A 189 -14.93 23.59 -2.04
N GLN A 190 -14.98 22.46 -2.77
CA GLN A 190 -15.73 21.28 -2.36
C GLN A 190 -15.19 20.71 -1.03
N VAL A 191 -13.86 20.65 -0.83
CA VAL A 191 -13.25 20.20 0.43
C VAL A 191 -13.64 21.16 1.56
N LEU A 192 -13.54 22.47 1.35
CA LEU A 192 -13.92 23.48 2.36
C LEU A 192 -15.43 23.43 2.67
N ALA A 193 -16.26 23.25 1.68
CA ALA A 193 -17.72 23.08 1.88
C ALA A 193 -18.03 21.84 2.74
N ALA A 194 -17.34 20.73 2.49
CA ALA A 194 -17.50 19.48 3.26
C ALA A 194 -17.11 19.63 4.74
N THR A 195 -16.24 20.59 5.06
CA THR A 195 -15.80 20.87 6.44
C THR A 195 -16.55 22.05 7.10
N GLY A 196 -17.54 22.61 6.41
CA GLY A 196 -18.20 23.85 6.88
C GLY A 196 -17.27 25.06 6.90
N GLY A 197 -16.27 25.11 6.03
CA GLY A 197 -15.27 26.16 5.90
C GLY A 197 -14.00 25.98 6.74
N SER A 198 -13.90 24.90 7.53
CA SER A 198 -12.68 24.59 8.30
C SER A 198 -11.60 23.98 7.39
N LEU A 199 -10.34 24.21 7.74
CA LEU A 199 -9.20 23.60 7.07
C LEU A 199 -8.95 22.19 7.59
N VAL A 200 -8.37 21.30 6.76
CA VAL A 200 -8.06 19.92 7.15
C VAL A 200 -6.75 19.85 7.95
N ASP A 201 -6.66 18.88 8.85
CA ASP A 201 -5.48 18.66 9.70
C ASP A 201 -4.37 17.91 8.97
N ARG A 202 -4.76 16.96 8.13
CA ARG A 202 -3.86 16.07 7.41
C ARG A 202 -4.37 15.78 6.01
N ILE A 203 -3.42 15.57 5.10
CA ILE A 203 -3.69 15.08 3.74
C ILE A 203 -2.91 13.80 3.53
N VAL A 204 -3.58 12.72 3.12
CA VAL A 204 -2.96 11.50 2.59
C VAL A 204 -3.02 11.58 1.08
N ASP A 205 -1.87 11.75 0.44
CA ASP A 205 -1.82 12.20 -0.96
C ASP A 205 -1.16 11.19 -1.89
N VAL A 206 -1.89 10.85 -2.96
CA VAL A 206 -1.43 9.93 -4.02
C VAL A 206 -0.67 10.62 -5.14
N GLU A 207 -0.82 11.95 -5.30
CA GLU A 207 -0.26 12.70 -6.44
C GLU A 207 0.20 14.09 -5.98
N PHE A 208 1.31 14.10 -5.25
CA PHE A 208 1.80 15.26 -4.51
C PHE A 208 1.97 16.50 -5.40
N GLY A 209 2.69 16.35 -6.52
CA GLY A 209 3.02 17.48 -7.35
C GLY A 209 1.81 18.14 -8.01
N ALA A 210 0.86 17.35 -8.49
CA ALA A 210 -0.35 17.86 -9.10
C ALA A 210 -1.33 18.45 -8.07
N ASN A 211 -1.37 17.90 -6.87
CA ASN A 211 -2.28 18.35 -5.82
C ASN A 211 -1.73 19.45 -4.92
N LEU A 212 -0.44 19.81 -5.04
CA LEU A 212 0.24 20.71 -4.12
C LEU A 212 -0.47 22.08 -3.96
N ALA A 213 -0.91 22.67 -5.06
CA ALA A 213 -1.61 23.96 -5.02
C ALA A 213 -2.92 23.89 -4.20
N THR A 214 -3.73 22.84 -4.44
CA THR A 214 -4.95 22.60 -3.68
C THR A 214 -4.64 22.27 -2.22
N SER A 215 -3.64 21.45 -1.96
CA SER A 215 -3.20 21.11 -0.59
C SER A 215 -2.82 22.35 0.21
N MET A 216 -2.16 23.33 -0.43
CA MET A 216 -1.79 24.61 0.20
C MET A 216 -3.02 25.47 0.55
N VAL A 217 -4.12 25.34 -0.17
CA VAL A 217 -5.39 26.04 0.13
C VAL A 217 -6.10 25.40 1.32
N VAL A 218 -6.27 24.09 1.29
CA VAL A 218 -7.17 23.38 2.23
C VAL A 218 -6.51 22.96 3.54
N LEU A 219 -5.17 22.88 3.61
CA LEU A 219 -4.45 22.43 4.80
C LEU A 219 -4.31 23.57 5.82
N ARG A 220 -4.55 23.30 7.10
CA ARG A 220 -4.37 24.29 8.19
C ARG A 220 -2.90 24.59 8.49
N ILE A 221 -2.66 25.63 9.29
CA ILE A 221 -1.35 25.89 9.90
C ILE A 221 -1.00 24.73 10.83
N GLY A 222 0.25 24.28 10.80
CA GLY A 222 0.73 23.10 11.54
C GLY A 222 0.19 21.78 11.01
N GLY A 223 -0.40 21.76 9.81
CA GLY A 223 -0.94 20.55 9.21
C GLY A 223 0.14 19.65 8.55
N THR A 224 -0.24 18.41 8.24
CA THR A 224 0.67 17.43 7.65
C THR A 224 0.19 17.00 6.27
N ILE A 225 1.10 16.97 5.29
CA ILE A 225 0.91 16.27 4.02
C ILE A 225 1.75 14.99 4.07
N ALA A 226 1.09 13.85 4.10
CA ALA A 226 1.71 12.53 3.99
C ALA A 226 1.50 12.01 2.56
N THR A 227 2.57 11.95 1.77
CA THR A 227 2.49 11.58 0.35
C THR A 227 3.34 10.36 0.04
N TYR A 228 2.87 9.54 -0.90
CA TYR A 228 3.55 8.29 -1.31
C TYR A 228 3.74 8.18 -2.82
N SER A 229 3.30 9.17 -3.59
CA SER A 229 3.46 9.21 -5.05
C SER A 229 3.40 10.63 -5.59
N SER A 230 4.09 10.85 -6.73
CA SER A 230 4.01 12.06 -7.55
C SER A 230 4.39 11.65 -8.96
N THR A 231 3.42 11.25 -9.78
CA THR A 231 3.66 10.66 -11.10
C THR A 231 3.41 11.65 -12.23
N GLN A 232 2.39 12.49 -12.11
CA GLN A 232 2.05 13.50 -13.11
C GLN A 232 3.04 14.68 -13.08
N VAL A 233 3.45 15.08 -11.89
CA VAL A 233 4.47 16.11 -11.67
C VAL A 233 5.52 15.54 -10.72
N ALA A 234 6.54 14.88 -11.30
CA ALA A 234 7.55 14.15 -10.53
C ALA A 234 8.42 15.06 -9.66
N ASP A 235 8.79 16.22 -10.20
CA ASP A 235 9.65 17.22 -9.55
C ASP A 235 8.90 18.55 -9.37
N PRO A 236 7.98 18.65 -8.40
CA PRO A 236 7.21 19.88 -8.18
C PRO A 236 8.07 20.98 -7.57
N LYS A 237 7.84 22.23 -8.04
CA LYS A 237 8.41 23.40 -7.38
C LYS A 237 7.70 23.65 -6.04
N LEU A 238 8.44 23.60 -4.95
CA LEU A 238 7.90 23.84 -3.61
C LEU A 238 7.75 25.34 -3.33
N PRO A 239 6.57 25.84 -2.91
CA PRO A 239 6.36 27.22 -2.49
C PRO A 239 6.89 27.42 -1.06
N PHE A 240 8.22 27.39 -0.89
CA PHE A 240 8.91 27.30 0.39
C PHE A 240 8.39 28.31 1.44
N LEU A 241 8.30 29.60 1.11
CA LEU A 241 7.85 30.61 2.05
C LEU A 241 6.41 30.38 2.52
N GLN A 242 5.52 29.99 1.61
CA GLN A 242 4.13 29.71 1.97
C GLN A 242 4.03 28.49 2.89
N MET A 243 4.82 27.46 2.62
CA MET A 243 4.88 26.24 3.46
C MET A 243 5.46 26.56 4.84
N MET A 244 6.51 27.38 4.89
CA MET A 244 7.13 27.84 6.14
C MET A 244 6.16 28.67 6.98
N TYR A 245 5.42 29.61 6.38
CA TYR A 245 4.42 30.40 7.10
C TYR A 245 3.23 29.59 7.60
N LYS A 246 2.97 28.43 6.99
CA LYS A 246 1.95 27.48 7.46
C LYS A 246 2.51 26.42 8.43
N ASP A 247 3.81 26.43 8.73
CA ASP A 247 4.45 25.44 9.61
C ASP A 247 4.11 23.99 9.19
N ILE A 248 4.21 23.69 7.89
CA ILE A 248 3.75 22.42 7.32
C ILE A 248 4.76 21.30 7.56
N THR A 249 4.28 20.15 8.00
CA THR A 249 5.03 18.90 7.95
C THR A 249 4.83 18.20 6.61
N LEU A 250 5.92 17.94 5.88
CA LEU A 250 5.93 17.05 4.71
C LEU A 250 6.49 15.69 5.09
N ARG A 251 5.68 14.66 4.92
CA ARG A 251 6.08 13.27 5.12
C ARG A 251 6.05 12.50 3.81
N PHE A 252 7.22 12.24 3.28
CA PHE A 252 7.38 11.36 2.12
C PHE A 252 7.41 9.92 2.62
N VAL A 253 6.44 9.12 2.16
CA VAL A 253 6.26 7.75 2.60
C VAL A 253 6.70 6.78 1.52
N ILE A 254 7.74 6.00 1.81
CA ILE A 254 8.08 4.81 1.06
C ILE A 254 8.11 3.62 2.02
N VAL A 255 7.29 2.62 1.74
CA VAL A 255 7.09 1.48 2.64
C VAL A 255 8.39 0.72 2.97
N TYR A 256 9.34 0.72 2.06
CA TYR A 256 10.58 -0.03 2.19
C TYR A 256 11.55 0.56 3.21
N ALA A 257 11.72 1.88 3.23
CA ALA A 257 12.79 2.57 3.97
C ALA A 257 12.36 3.07 5.37
N ARG A 258 11.14 2.79 5.80
CA ARG A 258 10.69 3.20 7.13
C ARG A 258 11.37 2.37 8.24
N PRO A 259 11.46 2.89 9.48
CA PRO A 259 12.01 2.17 10.63
C PRO A 259 11.33 0.81 10.88
N GLU A 260 12.07 -0.15 11.42
CA GLU A 260 11.52 -1.50 11.65
C GLU A 260 10.41 -1.53 12.70
N ASP A 261 10.55 -0.76 13.79
CA ASP A 261 9.50 -0.59 14.81
C ASP A 261 8.18 -0.10 14.22
N ALA A 262 8.24 0.83 13.27
CA ALA A 262 7.05 1.29 12.57
C ALA A 262 6.45 0.24 11.63
N LYS A 263 7.25 -0.73 11.14
CA LYS A 263 6.74 -1.88 10.38
C LYS A 263 6.07 -2.88 11.31
N GLU A 264 6.70 -3.19 12.43
CA GLU A 264 6.17 -4.10 13.45
C GLU A 264 4.83 -3.60 14.01
N HIS A 265 4.73 -2.30 14.30
CA HIS A 265 3.48 -1.69 14.72
C HIS A 265 2.40 -1.84 13.65
N ALA A 266 2.70 -1.54 12.39
CA ALA A 266 1.72 -1.73 11.31
C ALA A 266 1.32 -3.21 11.12
N VAL A 267 2.24 -4.16 11.29
CA VAL A 267 1.94 -5.60 11.26
C VAL A 267 0.97 -5.97 12.39
N ALA A 268 1.20 -5.47 13.59
CA ALA A 268 0.32 -5.73 14.74
C ALA A 268 -1.09 -5.21 14.48
N ASP A 269 -1.23 -3.96 14.03
CA ASP A 269 -2.52 -3.34 13.75
C ASP A 269 -3.25 -4.02 12.58
N ILE A 270 -2.53 -4.37 11.50
CA ILE A 270 -3.09 -5.11 10.37
C ILE A 270 -3.62 -6.47 10.84
N ASN A 271 -2.84 -7.23 11.61
CA ASN A 271 -3.26 -8.54 12.10
C ASN A 271 -4.46 -8.45 13.04
N ALA A 272 -4.51 -7.44 13.91
CA ALA A 272 -5.65 -7.18 14.77
C ALA A 272 -6.91 -6.87 13.94
N ALA A 273 -6.79 -6.00 12.95
CA ALA A 273 -7.91 -5.62 12.08
C ALA A 273 -8.40 -6.79 11.19
N LEU A 274 -7.49 -7.61 10.66
CA LEU A 274 -7.84 -8.83 9.91
C LEU A 274 -8.55 -9.86 10.79
N SER A 275 -8.06 -10.06 12.04
CA SER A 275 -8.68 -10.97 12.99
C SER A 275 -10.08 -10.51 13.40
N ALA A 276 -10.28 -9.20 13.53
CA ALA A 276 -11.56 -8.58 13.85
C ALA A 276 -12.49 -8.41 12.64
N ASN A 277 -11.98 -8.71 11.42
CA ASN A 277 -12.69 -8.51 10.14
C ASN A 277 -13.21 -7.06 9.96
N THR A 278 -12.38 -6.08 10.35
CA THR A 278 -12.74 -4.65 10.29
C THR A 278 -12.21 -3.95 9.04
N LEU A 279 -11.42 -4.62 8.22
CA LEU A 279 -10.93 -4.09 6.95
C LEU A 279 -11.69 -4.68 5.77
N GLN A 280 -12.07 -3.81 4.86
CA GLN A 280 -12.60 -4.15 3.55
C GLN A 280 -11.48 -4.14 2.51
N HIS A 281 -11.57 -5.04 1.54
CA HIS A 281 -10.52 -5.26 0.56
C HIS A 281 -11.06 -5.11 -0.86
N ARG A 282 -10.41 -4.30 -1.69
CA ARG A 282 -10.76 -4.15 -3.11
C ARG A 282 -9.76 -4.94 -3.96
N ILE A 283 -10.13 -6.17 -4.31
CA ILE A 283 -9.39 -6.99 -5.26
C ILE A 283 -10.13 -6.92 -6.58
N ALA A 284 -9.55 -6.21 -7.55
CA ALA A 284 -10.18 -5.94 -8.83
C ALA A 284 -9.99 -7.09 -9.83
N HIS A 285 -8.82 -7.72 -9.79
CA HIS A 285 -8.51 -8.83 -10.68
C HIS A 285 -7.63 -9.87 -9.98
N SER A 286 -7.91 -11.14 -10.25
CA SER A 286 -7.03 -12.27 -9.97
C SER A 286 -6.65 -12.91 -11.30
N VAL A 287 -5.35 -13.08 -11.54
CA VAL A 287 -4.83 -13.68 -12.75
C VAL A 287 -3.84 -14.80 -12.40
N PRO A 288 -3.77 -15.91 -13.14
CA PRO A 288 -2.79 -16.97 -12.84
C PRO A 288 -1.35 -16.47 -13.05
N LEU A 289 -0.40 -17.04 -12.31
CA LEU A 289 1.02 -16.65 -12.38
C LEU A 289 1.57 -16.68 -13.81
N VAL A 290 1.14 -17.64 -14.61
CA VAL A 290 1.56 -17.76 -16.02
C VAL A 290 1.15 -16.55 -16.88
N GLU A 291 0.15 -15.79 -16.43
CA GLU A 291 -0.35 -14.57 -17.08
C GLU A 291 0.16 -13.28 -16.41
N ILE A 292 1.25 -13.35 -15.65
CA ILE A 292 1.83 -12.19 -14.93
C ILE A 292 2.02 -10.96 -15.83
N ALA A 293 2.29 -11.14 -17.11
CA ALA A 293 2.42 -10.04 -18.07
C ALA A 293 1.10 -9.29 -18.23
N ILE A 294 -0.03 -9.99 -18.29
CA ILE A 294 -1.39 -9.40 -18.34
C ILE A 294 -1.65 -8.58 -17.08
N GLY A 295 -1.40 -9.16 -15.90
CA GLY A 295 -1.55 -8.45 -14.63
C GLY A 295 -0.74 -7.15 -14.56
N ASN A 296 0.49 -7.15 -15.08
CA ASN A 296 1.32 -5.95 -15.17
C ASN A 296 0.74 -4.89 -16.13
N VAL A 297 0.23 -5.28 -17.30
CA VAL A 297 -0.41 -4.37 -18.25
C VAL A 297 -1.64 -3.71 -17.64
N ILE A 298 -2.47 -4.47 -16.93
CA ILE A 298 -3.63 -3.93 -16.21
C ILE A 298 -3.22 -2.83 -15.22
N ILE A 299 -2.13 -3.03 -14.49
CA ILE A 299 -1.60 -2.02 -13.55
C ILE A 299 -1.07 -0.79 -14.31
N GLU A 300 -0.34 -0.98 -15.41
CA GLU A 300 0.23 0.11 -16.23
C GLU A 300 -0.85 1.01 -16.83
N GLN A 301 -1.95 0.44 -17.26
CA GLN A 301 -3.07 1.19 -17.82
C GLN A 301 -3.72 2.15 -16.81
N GLY A 302 -3.60 1.85 -15.50
CA GLY A 302 -4.10 2.72 -14.43
C GLY A 302 -5.63 2.93 -14.43
N THR A 303 -6.37 2.12 -15.19
CA THR A 303 -7.82 2.28 -15.39
C THR A 303 -8.65 1.63 -14.29
N ILE A 304 -8.09 0.62 -13.62
CA ILE A 304 -8.77 -0.11 -12.55
C ILE A 304 -8.52 0.49 -11.16
N ARG A 305 -9.48 0.28 -10.27
CA ARG A 305 -9.37 0.59 -8.85
C ARG A 305 -9.42 -0.71 -8.05
N GLY A 306 -8.48 -0.86 -7.11
CA GLY A 306 -8.30 -2.09 -6.36
C GLY A 306 -7.02 -2.83 -6.72
N ALA A 307 -6.74 -3.92 -6.03
CA ALA A 307 -5.55 -4.74 -6.21
C ALA A 307 -5.65 -5.67 -7.43
N VAL A 308 -4.50 -5.97 -8.01
CA VAL A 308 -4.33 -7.10 -8.94
C VAL A 308 -3.46 -8.13 -8.24
N VAL A 309 -3.96 -9.35 -8.17
CA VAL A 309 -3.34 -10.46 -7.46
C VAL A 309 -3.05 -11.60 -8.44
N LEU A 310 -1.87 -12.16 -8.35
CA LEU A 310 -1.55 -13.42 -9.02
C LEU A 310 -2.02 -14.58 -8.14
N THR A 311 -2.72 -15.53 -8.75
CA THR A 311 -2.96 -16.86 -8.13
C THR A 311 -1.84 -17.81 -8.53
N ILE A 312 -1.34 -18.57 -7.58
CA ILE A 312 -0.22 -19.48 -7.74
C ILE A 312 -0.69 -20.86 -7.32
N ASP A 313 -0.95 -21.71 -8.32
CA ASP A 313 -1.27 -23.11 -8.09
C ASP A 313 0.06 -23.86 -7.95
N ALA A 314 0.36 -24.37 -6.75
CA ALA A 314 1.48 -25.29 -6.57
C ALA A 314 1.15 -26.59 -7.30
N GLN A 315 1.96 -26.96 -8.27
CA GLN A 315 1.88 -28.24 -8.96
C GLN A 315 2.36 -29.40 -8.05
#